data_0ac72b8de572c462fb74e5b796d64548
#
_entry.id   0ac72b8de572c462fb74e5b796d64548
#
_cell.length_a   1.000
_cell.length_b   1.000
_cell.length_c   1.000
_cell.angle_alpha   90.00
_cell.angle_beta   90.00
_cell.angle_gamma   90.00
#
_symmetry.space_group_name_H-M   'P 1'
#
loop_
_entity.id
_entity.type
_entity.pdbx_description
1 polymer ?
#
loop_
_entity_poly.entity_id
_entity_poly.type
_entity_poly.pdbx_seq_one_letter_code
_entity_poly.pdbx_strand_id
1 'polypeptide(L)'
;MQSWRIRMAAPHIPRGAHVLDIGCGDGALFRAIEGRIASGVGIDTAPVPGDYGAIRFIQGDAPDALPKGARYDVITMLAVLEHIPPDVQRDLAASCVSLLRPRCRIVCTVPSPKVDSLIHLGRWFRILDGMADHEHYGFEPADTVRLFTGAGFTLRRAQRFQLGLNNLFVFARN
;
A
#
# COMPACT_ATOMS: atom_id res chain seq x y z
N MET A 1 -2.96 -3.72 13.94
CA MET A 1 -2.47 -4.30 12.66
C MET A 1 -1.70 -3.26 11.83
N GLN A 2 -2.18 -2.03 11.68
CA GLN A 2 -1.53 -0.96 10.89
C GLN A 2 -0.06 -0.70 11.30
N SER A 3 0.24 -0.54 12.59
CA SER A 3 1.60 -0.28 13.08
C SER A 3 2.64 -1.36 12.69
N TRP A 4 2.22 -2.61 12.61
CA TRP A 4 3.09 -3.70 12.14
C TRP A 4 3.40 -3.60 10.65
N ARG A 5 2.40 -3.26 9.81
CA ARG A 5 2.60 -3.05 8.36
C ARG A 5 3.58 -1.90 8.12
N ILE A 6 3.39 -0.79 8.84
CA ILE A 6 4.32 0.36 8.79
C ILE A 6 5.73 -0.05 9.21
N ARG A 7 5.88 -0.77 10.33
CA ARG A 7 7.18 -1.24 10.81
C ARG A 7 7.88 -2.13 9.80
N MET A 8 7.13 -2.95 9.05
CA MET A 8 7.68 -3.81 8.01
C MET A 8 8.03 -3.04 6.74
N ALA A 9 7.24 -2.03 6.36
CA ALA A 9 7.44 -1.24 5.15
C ALA A 9 8.55 -0.17 5.30
N ALA A 10 8.63 0.50 6.44
CA ALA A 10 9.54 1.63 6.68
C ALA A 10 11.03 1.34 6.37
N PRO A 11 11.61 0.17 6.67
CA PRO A 11 13.01 -0.14 6.31
C PRO A 11 13.27 -0.14 4.79
N HIS A 12 12.22 -0.28 3.97
CA HIS A 12 12.32 -0.29 2.51
C HIS A 12 12.17 1.09 1.87
N ILE A 13 11.93 2.13 2.67
CA ILE A 13 11.85 3.53 2.25
C ILE A 13 13.21 4.18 2.52
N PRO A 14 13.98 4.56 1.49
CA PRO A 14 15.29 5.20 1.67
C PRO A 14 15.17 6.56 2.37
N ARG A 15 16.25 6.97 3.04
CA ARG A 15 16.35 8.35 3.55
C ARG A 15 16.38 9.34 2.41
N GLY A 16 15.70 10.47 2.57
CA GLY A 16 15.61 11.51 1.54
C GLY A 16 14.71 11.14 0.35
N ALA A 17 13.93 10.05 0.43
CA ALA A 17 13.04 9.65 -0.65
C ALA A 17 11.84 10.60 -0.80
N HIS A 18 11.35 10.73 -2.04
CA HIS A 18 10.01 11.24 -2.34
C HIS A 18 9.03 10.05 -2.35
N VAL A 19 8.03 10.09 -1.51
CA VAL A 19 7.15 8.94 -1.24
C VAL A 19 5.72 9.25 -1.68
N LEU A 20 5.09 8.32 -2.39
CA LEU A 20 3.65 8.30 -2.63
C LEU A 20 3.05 7.15 -1.83
N ASP A 21 2.07 7.45 -0.97
CA ASP A 21 1.34 6.45 -0.18
C ASP A 21 -0.11 6.38 -0.68
N ILE A 22 -0.47 5.27 -1.33
CA ILE A 22 -1.81 5.02 -1.85
C ILE A 22 -2.57 4.22 -0.80
N GLY A 23 -3.75 4.71 -0.39
CA GLY A 23 -4.48 4.23 0.77
C GLY A 23 -3.83 4.69 2.08
N CYS A 24 -3.50 5.98 2.16
CA CYS A 24 -2.72 6.54 3.28
C CYS A 24 -3.50 6.63 4.60
N GLY A 25 -4.84 6.51 4.56
CA GLY A 25 -5.71 6.64 5.72
C GLY A 25 -5.45 7.92 6.51
N ASP A 26 -5.20 7.77 7.79
CA ASP A 26 -4.89 8.87 8.71
C ASP A 26 -3.45 9.41 8.59
N GLY A 27 -2.66 8.97 7.62
CA GLY A 27 -1.27 9.40 7.43
C GLY A 27 -0.26 8.77 8.41
N ALA A 28 -0.60 7.66 9.04
CA ALA A 28 0.26 7.01 10.05
C ALA A 28 1.63 6.60 9.50
N LEU A 29 1.75 6.21 8.25
CA LEU A 29 3.04 5.93 7.63
C LEU A 29 3.92 7.17 7.65
N PHE A 30 3.42 8.31 7.19
CA PHE A 30 4.20 9.54 7.13
C PHE A 30 4.63 10.01 8.51
N ARG A 31 3.76 9.93 9.53
CA ARG A 31 4.16 10.21 10.92
C ARG A 31 5.29 9.31 11.40
N ALA A 32 5.31 8.05 10.99
CA ALA A 32 6.35 7.09 11.40
C ALA A 32 7.70 7.31 10.69
N ILE A 33 7.70 7.93 9.51
CA ILE A 33 8.92 8.16 8.71
C ILE A 33 9.26 9.64 8.56
N GLU A 34 8.57 10.52 9.28
CA GLU A 34 8.86 11.94 9.33
C GLU A 34 10.34 12.20 9.69
N GLY A 35 10.92 13.22 9.09
CA GLY A 35 12.36 13.52 9.24
C GLY A 35 13.32 12.56 8.53
N ARG A 36 12.80 11.50 7.89
CA ARG A 36 13.60 10.56 7.10
C ARG A 36 13.44 10.74 5.60
N ILE A 37 12.34 11.31 5.14
CA ILE A 37 11.99 11.48 3.72
C ILE A 37 12.10 12.95 3.31
N ALA A 38 12.28 13.21 2.02
CA ALA A 38 12.33 14.55 1.47
C ALA A 38 10.93 15.16 1.33
N SER A 39 9.97 14.37 0.88
CA SER A 39 8.56 14.77 0.77
C SER A 39 7.65 13.56 0.66
N GLY A 40 6.36 13.76 0.91
CA GLY A 40 5.34 12.73 0.77
C GLY A 40 4.06 13.26 0.14
N VAL A 41 3.35 12.37 -0.56
CA VAL A 41 1.97 12.58 -0.98
C VAL A 41 1.17 11.36 -0.55
N GLY A 42 0.11 11.57 0.23
CA GLY A 42 -0.85 10.55 0.62
C GLY A 42 -2.14 10.69 -0.18
N ILE A 43 -2.71 9.57 -0.63
CA ILE A 43 -4.00 9.54 -1.32
C ILE A 43 -4.89 8.52 -0.63
N ASP A 44 -6.15 8.91 -0.34
CA ASP A 44 -7.16 8.01 0.19
C ASP A 44 -8.56 8.44 -0.26
N THR A 45 -9.48 7.50 -0.40
CA THR A 45 -10.89 7.77 -0.67
C THR A 45 -11.62 8.32 0.55
N ALA A 46 -11.20 7.90 1.74
CA ALA A 46 -11.69 8.43 3.02
C ALA A 46 -11.16 9.85 3.26
N PRO A 47 -11.74 10.60 4.20
CA PRO A 47 -11.22 11.89 4.63
C PRO A 47 -9.76 11.77 5.08
N VAL A 48 -8.89 12.59 4.51
CA VAL A 48 -7.46 12.61 4.79
C VAL A 48 -7.09 13.73 5.78
N PRO A 49 -5.92 13.63 6.44
CA PRO A 49 -5.38 14.71 7.28
C PRO A 49 -5.11 15.98 6.48
N GLY A 50 -4.95 17.11 7.18
CA GLY A 50 -4.40 18.31 6.58
C GLY A 50 -2.91 18.16 6.28
N ASP A 51 -2.43 18.91 5.29
CA ASP A 51 -1.00 18.97 4.92
C ASP A 51 -0.13 19.41 6.09
N TYR A 52 1.07 18.83 6.21
CA TYR A 52 2.05 19.29 7.19
C TYR A 52 3.49 19.09 6.69
N GLY A 53 4.35 20.06 6.96
CA GLY A 53 5.74 20.05 6.52
C GLY A 53 5.85 19.88 4.99
N ALA A 54 6.56 18.83 4.56
CA ALA A 54 6.69 18.46 3.15
C ALA A 54 5.72 17.32 2.75
N ILE A 55 4.70 17.07 3.55
CA ILE A 55 3.70 16.03 3.31
C ILE A 55 2.40 16.68 2.86
N ARG A 56 1.83 16.19 1.77
CA ARG A 56 0.54 16.60 1.23
C ARG A 56 -0.42 15.43 1.22
N PHE A 57 -1.72 15.74 1.34
CA PHE A 57 -2.78 14.74 1.28
C PHE A 57 -3.83 15.12 0.25
N ILE A 58 -4.27 14.12 -0.51
CA ILE A 58 -5.28 14.25 -1.57
C ILE A 58 -6.40 13.27 -1.24
N GLN A 59 -7.61 13.77 -1.05
CA GLN A 59 -8.78 12.91 -1.00
C GLN A 59 -9.22 12.57 -2.41
N GLY A 60 -9.26 11.29 -2.74
CA GLY A 60 -9.66 10.80 -4.06
C GLY A 60 -9.31 9.35 -4.28
N ASP A 61 -9.78 8.82 -5.38
CA ASP A 61 -9.56 7.42 -5.76
C ASP A 61 -8.36 7.28 -6.71
N ALA A 62 -7.57 6.25 -6.51
CA ALA A 62 -6.48 5.90 -7.41
C ALA A 62 -6.99 4.88 -8.47
N PRO A 63 -6.63 5.06 -9.77
CA PRO A 63 -5.56 5.91 -10.28
C PRO A 63 -5.92 7.38 -10.59
N ASP A 64 -7.18 7.78 -10.55
CA ASP A 64 -7.64 9.09 -11.06
C ASP A 64 -7.04 10.29 -10.29
N ALA A 65 -6.92 10.16 -8.96
CA ALA A 65 -6.36 11.19 -8.08
C ALA A 65 -4.82 11.22 -8.07
N LEU A 66 -4.14 10.36 -8.84
CA LEU A 66 -2.69 10.32 -8.87
C LEU A 66 -2.08 11.61 -9.42
N PRO A 67 -1.05 12.19 -8.77
CA PRO A 67 -0.43 13.44 -9.20
C PRO A 67 0.23 13.31 -10.57
N LYS A 68 -0.26 14.09 -11.55
CA LYS A 68 0.28 14.08 -12.92
C LYS A 68 1.65 14.75 -12.96
N GLY A 69 2.59 14.13 -13.69
CA GLY A 69 3.93 14.69 -13.89
C GLY A 69 4.90 14.59 -12.72
N ALA A 70 4.44 14.17 -11.54
CA ALA A 70 5.29 13.90 -10.39
C ALA A 70 6.11 12.60 -10.59
N ARG A 71 7.22 12.50 -9.86
CA ARG A 71 8.09 11.32 -9.84
C ARG A 71 8.49 11.00 -8.41
N TYR A 72 8.33 9.73 -8.02
CA TYR A 72 8.59 9.24 -6.69
C TYR A 72 9.73 8.21 -6.68
N ASP A 73 10.41 8.13 -5.55
CA ASP A 73 11.44 7.11 -5.30
C ASP A 73 10.81 5.82 -4.73
N VAL A 74 9.67 5.98 -4.04
CA VAL A 74 8.92 4.86 -3.47
C VAL A 74 7.42 5.12 -3.61
N ILE A 75 6.67 4.08 -4.00
CA ILE A 75 5.21 4.03 -3.85
C ILE A 75 4.90 2.96 -2.80
N THR A 76 4.07 3.30 -1.83
CA THR A 76 3.58 2.37 -0.80
C THR A 76 2.09 2.10 -0.98
N MET A 77 1.67 0.84 -0.72
CA MET A 77 0.28 0.37 -0.69
C MET A 77 0.14 -0.62 0.47
N LEU A 78 -0.30 -0.14 1.63
CA LEU A 78 -0.30 -0.92 2.85
C LEU A 78 -1.70 -1.45 3.19
N ALA A 79 -2.04 -2.64 2.70
CA ALA A 79 -3.36 -3.26 2.79
C ALA A 79 -4.44 -2.45 2.06
N VAL A 80 -4.24 -2.28 0.77
CA VAL A 80 -5.08 -1.49 -0.13
C VAL A 80 -5.50 -2.30 -1.36
N LEU A 81 -4.57 -3.07 -1.95
CA LEU A 81 -4.81 -3.77 -3.22
C LEU A 81 -6.01 -4.72 -3.16
N GLU A 82 -6.23 -5.36 -2.02
CA GLU A 82 -7.35 -6.27 -1.78
C GLU A 82 -8.72 -5.61 -1.88
N HIS A 83 -8.78 -4.28 -1.77
CA HIS A 83 -10.02 -3.48 -1.85
C HIS A 83 -10.24 -2.84 -3.23
N ILE A 84 -9.30 -3.01 -4.15
CA ILE A 84 -9.35 -2.43 -5.49
C ILE A 84 -9.84 -3.50 -6.49
N PRO A 85 -10.82 -3.21 -7.34
CA PRO A 85 -11.26 -4.13 -8.38
C PRO A 85 -10.11 -4.55 -9.32
N PRO A 86 -10.07 -5.81 -9.81
CA PRO A 86 -8.93 -6.34 -10.58
C PRO A 86 -8.60 -5.59 -11.88
N ASP A 87 -9.59 -4.99 -12.54
CA ASP A 87 -9.40 -4.14 -13.72
C ASP A 87 -8.70 -2.83 -13.34
N VAL A 88 -9.15 -2.18 -12.27
CA VAL A 88 -8.54 -0.94 -11.73
C VAL A 88 -7.12 -1.20 -11.21
N GLN A 89 -6.86 -2.37 -10.62
CA GLN A 89 -5.50 -2.74 -10.19
C GLN A 89 -4.50 -2.74 -11.36
N ARG A 90 -4.91 -3.19 -12.56
CA ARG A 90 -4.03 -3.16 -13.75
C ARG A 90 -3.70 -1.74 -14.18
N ASP A 91 -4.69 -0.85 -14.18
CA ASP A 91 -4.50 0.56 -14.53
C ASP A 91 -3.63 1.28 -13.49
N LEU A 92 -3.81 0.95 -12.22
CA LEU A 92 -2.97 1.45 -11.13
C LEU A 92 -1.51 0.99 -11.28
N ALA A 93 -1.27 -0.30 -11.56
CA ALA A 93 0.07 -0.82 -11.77
C ALA A 93 0.77 -0.16 -12.98
N ALA A 94 0.04 0.06 -14.08
CA ALA A 94 0.54 0.78 -15.25
C ALA A 94 0.87 2.25 -14.90
N SER A 95 0.02 2.92 -14.11
CA SER A 95 0.23 4.28 -13.63
C SER A 95 1.48 4.37 -12.76
N CYS A 96 1.74 3.39 -11.90
CA CYS A 96 2.96 3.32 -11.07
C CYS A 96 4.23 3.35 -11.92
N VAL A 97 4.23 2.71 -13.11
CA VAL A 97 5.38 2.76 -14.03
C VAL A 97 5.72 4.20 -14.42
N SER A 98 4.70 5.02 -14.68
CA SER A 98 4.88 6.41 -15.10
C SER A 98 5.30 7.33 -13.95
N LEU A 99 4.92 7.01 -12.71
CA LEU A 99 5.15 7.84 -11.52
C LEU A 99 6.49 7.56 -10.83
N LEU A 100 7.17 6.48 -11.20
CA LEU A 100 8.40 6.08 -10.54
C LEU A 100 9.64 6.53 -11.32
N ARG A 101 10.65 6.99 -10.58
CA ARG A 101 12.00 7.24 -11.11
C ARG A 101 12.68 5.92 -11.47
N PRO A 102 13.75 5.92 -12.28
CA PRO A 102 14.61 4.73 -12.43
C PRO A 102 15.15 4.26 -11.07
N ARG A 103 15.27 2.94 -10.88
CA ARG A 103 15.76 2.32 -9.63
C ARG A 103 14.89 2.56 -8.38
N CYS A 104 13.64 2.90 -8.58
CA CYS A 104 12.65 3.10 -7.53
C CYS A 104 12.01 1.80 -7.06
N ARG A 105 11.09 1.90 -6.07
CA ARG A 105 10.48 0.74 -5.41
C ARG A 105 8.97 0.91 -5.28
N ILE A 106 8.29 -0.24 -5.34
CA ILE A 106 6.93 -0.39 -4.80
C ILE A 106 7.03 -1.25 -3.55
N VAL A 107 6.40 -0.82 -2.47
CA VAL A 107 6.33 -1.56 -1.20
C VAL A 107 4.86 -1.81 -0.89
N CYS A 108 4.44 -3.08 -0.98
CA CYS A 108 3.05 -3.46 -0.72
C CYS A 108 2.97 -4.38 0.49
N THR A 109 1.91 -4.23 1.28
CA THR A 109 1.48 -5.27 2.21
C THR A 109 0.06 -5.69 1.86
N VAL A 110 -0.18 -7.00 1.90
CA VAL A 110 -1.51 -7.58 1.67
C VAL A 110 -1.80 -8.66 2.71
N PRO A 111 -3.06 -8.81 3.15
CA PRO A 111 -3.43 -9.88 4.07
C PRO A 111 -3.24 -11.25 3.40
N SER A 112 -3.10 -12.27 4.22
CA SER A 112 -3.21 -13.66 3.76
C SER A 112 -4.68 -14.08 3.79
N PRO A 113 -5.12 -15.03 2.94
CA PRO A 113 -6.49 -15.56 2.96
C PRO A 113 -6.91 -16.13 4.33
N LYS A 114 -5.94 -16.51 5.16
CA LYS A 114 -6.16 -16.95 6.53
C LYS A 114 -6.79 -15.89 7.45
N VAL A 115 -6.66 -14.61 7.09
CA VAL A 115 -7.26 -13.50 7.86
C VAL A 115 -8.77 -13.56 7.75
N ASP A 116 -9.32 -13.82 6.56
CA ASP A 116 -10.75 -13.91 6.33
C ASP A 116 -11.37 -15.04 7.14
N SER A 117 -10.71 -16.20 7.16
CA SER A 117 -11.13 -17.34 7.99
C SER A 117 -11.10 -17.02 9.50
N LEU A 118 -10.12 -16.24 9.95
CA LEU A 118 -9.98 -15.83 11.34
C LEU A 118 -11.03 -14.77 11.73
N ILE A 119 -11.35 -13.85 10.83
CA ILE A 119 -12.39 -12.81 11.01
C ILE A 119 -13.77 -13.51 11.07
N HIS A 120 -14.06 -14.43 10.17
CA HIS A 120 -15.30 -15.22 10.21
C HIS A 120 -15.44 -16.00 11.52
N LEU A 121 -14.36 -16.61 12.00
CA LEU A 121 -14.35 -17.31 13.29
C LEU A 121 -14.53 -16.34 14.46
N GLY A 122 -13.88 -15.16 14.44
CA GLY A 122 -14.00 -14.13 15.46
C GLY A 122 -15.39 -13.49 15.51
N ARG A 123 -16.05 -13.30 14.35
CA ARG A 123 -17.46 -12.84 14.27
C ARG A 123 -18.43 -13.89 14.84
N TRP A 124 -18.18 -15.17 14.60
CA TRP A 124 -19.00 -16.25 15.19
C TRP A 124 -18.95 -16.24 16.72
N PHE A 125 -17.80 -15.88 17.31
CA PHE A 125 -17.63 -15.72 18.76
C PHE A 125 -18.01 -14.32 19.29
N ARG A 126 -18.60 -13.41 18.49
CA ARG A 126 -18.95 -12.03 18.86
C ARG A 126 -17.81 -11.17 19.43
N ILE A 127 -16.56 -11.49 19.11
CA ILE A 127 -15.38 -10.80 19.63
C ILE A 127 -15.00 -9.59 18.77
N LEU A 128 -15.54 -9.47 17.53
CA LEU A 128 -15.20 -8.45 16.54
C LEU A 128 -16.45 -7.80 15.93
N ASP A 129 -17.36 -7.31 16.77
CA ASP A 129 -18.49 -6.49 16.30
C ASP A 129 -17.98 -5.11 15.89
N GLY A 130 -18.17 -4.75 14.61
CA GLY A 130 -17.89 -3.41 14.09
C GLY A 130 -16.87 -3.31 12.96
N MET A 131 -16.30 -4.40 12.45
CA MET A 131 -15.53 -4.36 11.20
C MET A 131 -16.50 -4.42 10.02
N ALA A 132 -16.54 -3.33 9.22
CA ALA A 132 -17.37 -3.24 8.01
C ALA A 132 -17.05 -4.39 7.04
N ASP A 133 -18.08 -4.89 6.36
CA ASP A 133 -17.95 -5.82 5.24
C ASP A 133 -17.26 -5.06 4.09
N HIS A 134 -15.94 -5.11 4.06
CA HIS A 134 -15.19 -4.74 2.88
C HIS A 134 -15.18 -5.95 1.95
N GLU A 135 -15.69 -5.78 0.74
CA GLU A 135 -15.62 -6.79 -0.30
C GLU A 135 -14.15 -7.11 -0.59
N HIS A 136 -13.70 -8.26 -0.14
CA HIS A 136 -12.43 -8.83 -0.58
C HIS A 136 -12.73 -9.58 -1.88
N TYR A 137 -12.29 -9.06 -3.01
CA TYR A 137 -12.49 -9.63 -4.36
C TYR A 137 -11.77 -10.97 -4.58
N GLY A 138 -11.69 -11.84 -3.57
CA GLY A 138 -10.98 -13.12 -3.66
C GLY A 138 -9.47 -12.96 -3.90
N PHE A 139 -8.90 -11.83 -3.50
CA PHE A 139 -7.52 -11.45 -3.77
C PHE A 139 -6.53 -12.35 -3.02
N GLU A 140 -5.61 -12.95 -3.77
CA GLU A 140 -4.52 -13.73 -3.19
C GLU A 140 -3.19 -12.98 -3.23
N PRO A 141 -2.30 -13.18 -2.24
CA PRO A 141 -0.96 -12.55 -2.23
C PRO A 141 -0.15 -12.80 -3.50
N ALA A 142 -0.39 -13.93 -4.20
CA ALA A 142 0.23 -14.23 -5.48
C ALA A 142 -0.22 -13.29 -6.61
N ASP A 143 -1.43 -12.72 -6.50
CA ASP A 143 -1.95 -11.76 -7.49
C ASP A 143 -1.13 -10.47 -7.47
N THR A 144 -0.68 -10.02 -6.29
CA THR A 144 0.25 -8.88 -6.17
C THR A 144 1.51 -9.11 -7.00
N VAL A 145 2.07 -10.32 -6.93
CA VAL A 145 3.29 -10.64 -7.68
C VAL A 145 3.01 -10.64 -9.18
N ARG A 146 1.92 -11.30 -9.61
CA ARG A 146 1.53 -11.33 -11.03
C ARG A 146 1.26 -9.92 -11.58
N LEU A 147 0.57 -9.10 -10.82
CA LEU A 147 0.22 -7.73 -11.19
C LEU A 147 1.47 -6.88 -11.50
N PHE A 148 2.39 -6.77 -10.54
CA PHE A 148 3.55 -5.90 -10.69
C PHE A 148 4.62 -6.48 -11.60
N THR A 149 4.81 -7.81 -11.65
CA THR A 149 5.73 -8.41 -12.62
C THR A 149 5.21 -8.27 -14.05
N GLY A 150 3.89 -8.40 -14.25
CA GLY A 150 3.24 -8.12 -15.54
C GLY A 150 3.38 -6.66 -15.99
N ALA A 151 3.46 -5.71 -15.06
CA ALA A 151 3.73 -4.30 -15.34
C ALA A 151 5.23 -3.96 -15.51
N GLY A 152 6.12 -4.96 -15.51
CA GLY A 152 7.56 -4.79 -15.76
C GLY A 152 8.41 -4.53 -14.52
N PHE A 153 7.88 -4.75 -13.32
CA PHE A 153 8.66 -4.69 -12.08
C PHE A 153 9.29 -6.03 -11.76
N THR A 154 10.42 -6.01 -11.06
CA THR A 154 11.10 -7.20 -10.55
C THR A 154 10.84 -7.34 -9.06
N LEU A 155 10.35 -8.51 -8.62
CA LEU A 155 10.21 -8.84 -7.20
C LEU A 155 11.60 -8.95 -6.56
N ARG A 156 11.87 -8.13 -5.54
CA ARG A 156 13.13 -8.12 -4.79
C ARG A 156 13.00 -8.78 -3.42
N ARG A 157 11.81 -8.72 -2.83
CA ARG A 157 11.54 -9.33 -1.52
C ARG A 157 10.11 -9.78 -1.43
N ALA A 158 9.90 -10.95 -0.85
CA ALA A 158 8.63 -11.44 -0.36
C ALA A 158 8.84 -11.95 1.08
N GLN A 159 8.02 -11.51 2.02
CA GLN A 159 8.15 -11.86 3.43
C GLN A 159 6.78 -11.97 4.09
N ARG A 160 6.53 -13.09 4.78
CA ARG A 160 5.36 -13.23 5.67
C ARG A 160 5.68 -12.66 7.04
N PHE A 161 4.68 -12.04 7.67
CA PHE A 161 4.78 -11.49 9.02
C PHE A 161 3.45 -11.64 9.77
N GLN A 162 3.43 -11.28 11.07
CA GLN A 162 2.27 -11.47 11.94
C GLN A 162 1.74 -12.91 11.89
N LEU A 163 2.60 -13.90 12.21
CA LEU A 163 2.24 -15.32 12.19
C LEU A 163 1.71 -15.81 10.83
N GLY A 164 2.12 -15.13 9.73
CA GLY A 164 1.70 -15.47 8.38
C GLY A 164 0.35 -14.86 7.97
N LEU A 165 -0.21 -13.95 8.77
CA LEU A 165 -1.47 -13.27 8.46
C LEU A 165 -1.30 -12.12 7.45
N ASN A 166 -0.08 -11.64 7.26
CA ASN A 166 0.23 -10.57 6.30
C ASN A 166 1.47 -10.92 5.49
N ASN A 167 1.53 -10.37 4.28
CA ASN A 167 2.64 -10.49 3.35
C ASN A 167 3.18 -9.10 3.03
N LEU A 168 4.51 -8.98 2.96
CA LEU A 168 5.21 -7.82 2.45
C LEU A 168 5.84 -8.19 1.11
N PHE A 169 5.66 -7.35 0.12
CA PHE A 169 6.32 -7.43 -1.18
C PHE A 169 7.07 -6.14 -1.46
N VAL A 170 8.29 -6.26 -1.97
CA VAL A 170 9.09 -5.14 -2.46
C VAL A 170 9.46 -5.41 -3.90
N PHE A 171 9.05 -4.53 -4.78
CA PHE A 171 9.38 -4.57 -6.20
C PHE A 171 10.34 -3.43 -6.53
N ALA A 172 11.18 -3.64 -7.54
CA ALA A 172 12.03 -2.60 -8.10
C ALA A 172 11.78 -2.48 -9.60
N ARG A 173 11.93 -1.27 -10.11
CA ARG A 173 12.03 -1.00 -11.54
C ARG A 173 13.51 -1.00 -11.91
N ASN A 174 13.87 -1.69 -12.97
CA ASN A 174 15.23 -1.68 -13.50
C ASN A 174 15.54 -0.37 -14.21
#